data_36d96668385a848ecbcc29d844305948
#
_entry.id   36d96668385a848ecbcc29d844305948
#
_cell.length_a   1.000
_cell.length_b   1.000
_cell.length_c   1.000
_cell.angle_alpha   90.00
_cell.angle_beta   90.00
_cell.angle_gamma   90.00
#
_symmetry.space_group_name_H-M   'P 1'
#
loop_
_entity.id
_entity.type
_entity.pdbx_description
1 polymer ?
#
loop_
_entity_poly.entity_id
_entity_poly.type
_entity_poly.pdbx_seq_one_letter_code
_entity_poly.pdbx_strand_id
1 'polypeptide(L)'
;YSVTASNGRVEQYTNYLTSLGANKVIDRNELSEKSKPLGKETWAGAVDSVGSHTLANICAQTMYGGTVAACGLAQNFDLPATVMPFILRGVILAGVDSVYCPIEKRKKAWDRLSKDLDLSQLNNMTKVIPLSEVVDTATNLMNGKTYGRIIVDVNT
;
A
#
# COMPACT_ATOMS: atom_id res chain seq x y z
N TYR A 1 15.94 -2.93 -1.91
CA TYR A 1 14.90 -3.96 -2.05
C TYR A 1 14.41 -3.99 -3.49
N SER A 2 13.98 -5.19 -3.94
CA SER A 2 13.20 -5.31 -5.18
C SER A 2 11.72 -5.13 -4.84
N VAL A 3 11.09 -4.10 -5.38
CA VAL A 3 9.72 -3.73 -5.05
C VAL A 3 8.76 -4.18 -6.15
N THR A 4 7.71 -4.92 -5.76
CA THR A 4 6.58 -5.23 -6.63
C THR A 4 5.37 -4.40 -6.20
N ALA A 5 4.81 -3.62 -7.11
CA ALA A 5 3.59 -2.86 -6.90
C ALA A 5 2.37 -3.62 -7.44
N SER A 6 1.32 -3.78 -6.63
CA SER A 6 0.04 -4.35 -7.06
C SER A 6 -0.94 -3.22 -7.41
N ASN A 7 -1.50 -3.22 -8.63
CA ASN A 7 -2.36 -2.15 -9.12
C ASN A 7 -3.50 -2.70 -9.99
N GLY A 8 -4.68 -2.10 -9.91
CA GLY A 8 -5.84 -2.50 -10.72
C GLY A 8 -5.90 -1.90 -12.13
N ARG A 9 -4.91 -1.07 -12.51
CA ARG A 9 -4.82 -0.40 -13.81
C ARG A 9 -3.39 -0.49 -14.33
N VAL A 10 -2.91 -1.72 -14.48
CA VAL A 10 -1.51 -2.03 -14.81
C VAL A 10 -1.06 -1.30 -16.08
N GLU A 11 -1.82 -1.42 -17.17
CA GLU A 11 -1.48 -0.79 -18.45
C GLU A 11 -1.30 0.74 -18.33
N GLN A 12 -2.15 1.37 -17.52
CA GLN A 12 -2.13 2.82 -17.34
C GLN A 12 -0.99 3.30 -16.44
N TYR A 13 -0.64 2.54 -15.40
CA TYR A 13 0.25 3.03 -14.34
C TYR A 13 1.59 2.32 -14.24
N THR A 14 1.90 1.34 -15.07
CA THR A 14 3.19 0.64 -15.03
C THR A 14 4.37 1.63 -15.16
N ASN A 15 4.36 2.49 -16.17
CA ASN A 15 5.44 3.46 -16.37
C ASN A 15 5.60 4.43 -15.19
N TYR A 16 4.48 4.90 -14.65
CA TYR A 16 4.48 5.77 -13.46
C TYR A 16 5.04 5.06 -12.23
N LEU A 17 4.57 3.85 -11.92
CA LEU A 17 5.05 3.09 -10.76
C LEU A 17 6.52 2.69 -10.90
N THR A 18 6.95 2.33 -12.10
CA THR A 18 8.35 2.02 -12.39
C THR A 18 9.25 3.26 -12.25
N SER A 19 8.80 4.43 -12.67
CA SER A 19 9.54 5.69 -12.47
C SER A 19 9.70 6.07 -11.00
N LEU A 20 8.81 5.59 -10.13
CA LEU A 20 8.89 5.73 -8.67
C LEU A 20 9.72 4.62 -7.99
N GLY A 21 10.32 3.70 -8.75
CA GLY A 21 11.22 2.67 -8.24
C GLY A 21 10.63 1.26 -8.12
N ALA A 22 9.41 1.00 -8.62
CA ALA A 22 8.91 -0.36 -8.69
C ALA A 22 9.69 -1.18 -9.74
N ASN A 23 10.22 -2.33 -9.32
CA ASN A 23 10.89 -3.27 -10.22
C ASN A 23 9.90 -4.10 -11.04
N LYS A 24 8.70 -4.31 -10.50
CA LYS A 24 7.62 -5.05 -11.15
C LYS A 24 6.27 -4.44 -10.77
N VAL A 25 5.34 -4.47 -11.72
CA VAL A 25 3.93 -4.15 -11.48
C VAL A 25 3.09 -5.37 -11.81
N ILE A 26 2.18 -5.75 -10.92
CA ILE A 26 1.27 -6.89 -11.10
C ILE A 26 -0.18 -6.42 -11.03
N ASP A 27 -1.07 -7.17 -11.68
CA ASP A 27 -2.49 -6.93 -11.55
C ASP A 27 -2.94 -7.31 -10.12
N ARG A 28 -3.72 -6.43 -9.47
CA ARG A 28 -4.26 -6.71 -8.14
C ARG A 28 -5.15 -7.96 -8.11
N ASN A 29 -5.74 -8.32 -9.23
CA ASN A 29 -6.56 -9.52 -9.35
C ASN A 29 -5.77 -10.81 -9.11
N GLU A 30 -4.43 -10.79 -9.28
CA GLU A 30 -3.57 -11.92 -8.92
C GLU A 30 -3.62 -12.26 -7.41
N LEU A 31 -4.03 -11.30 -6.58
CA LEU A 31 -4.06 -11.44 -5.11
C LEU A 31 -5.47 -11.31 -4.51
N SER A 32 -6.47 -10.86 -5.27
CA SER A 32 -7.78 -10.48 -4.73
C SER A 32 -8.77 -11.63 -4.53
N GLU A 33 -8.48 -12.79 -5.12
CA GLU A 33 -9.36 -13.97 -5.06
C GLU A 33 -8.92 -14.97 -3.98
N LYS A 34 -9.84 -15.83 -3.56
CA LYS A 34 -9.52 -16.89 -2.61
C LYS A 34 -8.46 -17.83 -3.19
N SER A 35 -7.37 -18.02 -2.45
CA SER A 35 -6.29 -18.92 -2.86
C SER A 35 -5.96 -19.96 -1.79
N LYS A 36 -4.82 -20.64 -1.96
CA LYS A 36 -4.39 -21.71 -1.04
C LYS A 36 -4.04 -21.13 0.35
N PRO A 37 -4.30 -21.87 1.44
CA PRO A 37 -3.96 -21.46 2.81
C PRO A 37 -2.46 -21.17 3.01
N LEU A 38 -1.59 -21.79 2.20
CA LEU A 38 -0.15 -21.59 2.17
C LEU A 38 0.32 -21.69 0.72
N GLY A 39 0.87 -20.59 0.20
CA GLY A 39 1.38 -20.48 -1.17
C GLY A 39 2.90 -20.65 -1.27
N LYS A 40 3.43 -20.48 -2.49
CA LYS A 40 4.88 -20.38 -2.72
C LYS A 40 5.39 -19.13 -2.03
N GLU A 41 6.54 -19.23 -1.38
CA GLU A 41 7.25 -18.08 -0.81
C GLU A 41 7.69 -17.12 -1.91
N THR A 42 7.21 -15.89 -1.85
CA THR A 42 7.38 -14.89 -2.89
C THR A 42 7.84 -13.56 -2.33
N TRP A 43 7.28 -13.14 -1.19
CA TRP A 43 7.47 -11.81 -0.62
C TRP A 43 8.35 -11.88 0.63
N ALA A 44 9.44 -11.13 0.68
CA ALA A 44 10.23 -10.98 1.91
C ALA A 44 9.47 -10.16 2.98
N GLY A 45 8.55 -9.33 2.56
CA GLY A 45 7.63 -8.56 3.38
C GLY A 45 6.68 -7.75 2.50
N ALA A 46 5.64 -7.15 3.09
CA ALA A 46 4.68 -6.35 2.34
C ALA A 46 4.09 -5.22 3.18
N VAL A 47 3.57 -4.20 2.47
CA VAL A 47 2.67 -3.19 3.02
C VAL A 47 1.32 -3.38 2.33
N ASP A 48 0.28 -3.64 3.12
CA ASP A 48 -1.09 -3.83 2.64
C ASP A 48 -2.00 -2.69 3.08
N SER A 49 -2.69 -2.10 2.13
CA SER A 49 -3.74 -1.10 2.34
C SER A 49 -5.12 -1.59 1.91
N VAL A 50 -5.26 -2.87 1.63
CA VAL A 50 -6.40 -3.44 0.90
C VAL A 50 -7.25 -4.35 1.78
N GLY A 51 -6.63 -5.18 2.61
CA GLY A 51 -7.33 -6.14 3.47
C GLY A 51 -7.86 -7.37 2.73
N SER A 52 -8.76 -8.09 3.36
CA SER A 52 -9.51 -9.24 2.85
C SER A 52 -8.63 -10.32 2.18
N HIS A 53 -9.06 -10.88 1.05
CA HIS A 53 -8.33 -11.91 0.32
C HIS A 53 -6.94 -11.47 -0.12
N THR A 54 -6.75 -10.20 -0.47
CA THR A 54 -5.42 -9.66 -0.82
C THR A 54 -4.45 -9.83 0.35
N LEU A 55 -4.82 -9.38 1.54
CA LEU A 55 -4.01 -9.53 2.74
C LEU A 55 -3.76 -11.00 3.09
N ALA A 56 -4.79 -11.85 3.01
CA ALA A 56 -4.67 -13.27 3.26
C ALA A 56 -3.67 -13.95 2.31
N ASN A 57 -3.72 -13.62 1.02
CA ASN A 57 -2.82 -14.16 0.01
C ASN A 57 -1.39 -13.67 0.18
N ILE A 58 -1.21 -12.40 0.54
CA ILE A 58 0.11 -11.84 0.86
C ILE A 58 0.72 -12.61 2.04
N CYS A 59 -0.02 -12.79 3.14
CA CYS A 59 0.45 -13.57 4.28
C CYS A 59 0.83 -15.01 3.88
N ALA A 60 -0.04 -15.67 3.07
CA ALA A 60 0.19 -17.03 2.60
C ALA A 60 1.41 -17.19 1.68
N GLN A 61 1.87 -16.12 1.05
CA GLN A 61 3.01 -16.09 0.12
C GLN A 61 4.25 -15.41 0.73
N THR A 62 4.18 -14.94 1.97
CA THR A 62 5.32 -14.34 2.65
C THR A 62 6.35 -15.41 3.05
N MET A 63 7.61 -15.10 2.85
CA MET A 63 8.75 -15.95 3.18
C MET A 63 8.89 -16.13 4.68
N TYR A 64 9.63 -17.15 5.08
CA TYR A 64 9.92 -17.44 6.48
C TYR A 64 10.46 -16.19 7.22
N GLY A 65 9.86 -15.87 8.37
CA GLY A 65 10.20 -14.72 9.20
C GLY A 65 9.85 -13.35 8.63
N GLY A 66 9.14 -13.30 7.48
CA GLY A 66 8.77 -12.04 6.87
C GLY A 66 7.65 -11.30 7.62
N THR A 67 7.51 -10.00 7.37
CA THR A 67 6.52 -9.14 8.04
C THR A 67 5.60 -8.51 7.01
N VAL A 68 4.29 -8.54 7.31
CA VAL A 68 3.25 -7.86 6.54
C VAL A 68 2.67 -6.74 7.40
N ALA A 69 2.81 -5.49 6.94
CA ALA A 69 2.24 -4.32 7.59
C ALA A 69 0.85 -4.01 6.99
N ALA A 70 -0.21 -4.19 7.79
CA ALA A 70 -1.58 -3.91 7.37
C ALA A 70 -2.00 -2.52 7.85
N CYS A 71 -2.31 -1.61 6.90
CA CYS A 71 -2.65 -0.22 7.19
C CYS A 71 -3.96 0.25 6.55
N GLY A 72 -4.71 -0.61 5.88
CA GLY A 72 -5.98 -0.26 5.24
C GLY A 72 -6.87 -1.45 4.95
N LEU A 73 -8.08 -1.17 4.46
CA LEU A 73 -9.15 -2.15 4.22
C LEU A 73 -9.98 -1.81 2.96
N ALA A 74 -9.29 -1.37 1.89
CA ALA A 74 -9.95 -0.86 0.68
C ALA A 74 -10.75 -1.93 -0.09
N GLN A 75 -10.41 -3.21 0.04
CA GLN A 75 -11.21 -4.32 -0.50
C GLN A 75 -12.33 -4.70 0.48
N ASN A 76 -11.98 -5.03 1.72
CA ASN A 76 -12.93 -5.34 2.78
C ASN A 76 -12.19 -5.40 4.14
N PHE A 77 -12.94 -5.47 5.26
CA PHE A 77 -12.42 -5.48 6.63
C PHE A 77 -12.13 -6.88 7.18
N ASP A 78 -12.57 -7.94 6.50
CA ASP A 78 -12.35 -9.32 6.91
C ASP A 78 -10.91 -9.80 6.65
N LEU A 79 -10.51 -10.89 7.30
CA LEU A 79 -9.24 -11.58 7.07
C LEU A 79 -9.49 -13.07 6.87
N PRO A 80 -9.80 -13.51 5.65
CA PRO A 80 -10.09 -14.92 5.35
C PRO A 80 -8.80 -15.75 5.21
N ALA A 81 -7.94 -15.71 6.24
CA ALA A 81 -6.67 -16.41 6.31
C ALA A 81 -6.74 -17.64 7.22
N THR A 82 -5.73 -18.50 7.14
CA THR A 82 -5.48 -19.57 8.11
C THR A 82 -4.29 -19.22 8.99
N VAL A 83 -4.09 -19.97 10.07
CA VAL A 83 -2.91 -19.78 10.94
C VAL A 83 -1.61 -20.33 10.35
N MET A 84 -1.68 -21.04 9.23
CA MET A 84 -0.52 -21.73 8.62
C MET A 84 0.69 -20.82 8.33
N PRO A 85 0.55 -19.64 7.72
CA PRO A 85 1.70 -18.75 7.50
C PRO A 85 2.39 -18.36 8.82
N PHE A 86 1.60 -18.13 9.86
CA PHE A 86 2.10 -17.67 11.15
C PHE A 86 2.83 -18.75 11.91
N ILE A 87 2.28 -19.96 12.00
CA ILE A 87 2.90 -21.05 12.76
C ILE A 87 3.98 -21.82 11.99
N LEU A 88 3.88 -21.92 10.66
CA LEU A 88 4.82 -22.71 9.84
C LEU A 88 5.98 -21.89 9.30
N ARG A 89 5.78 -20.55 9.12
CA ARG A 89 6.80 -19.64 8.58
C ARG A 89 7.16 -18.49 9.52
N GLY A 90 6.55 -18.41 10.69
CA GLY A 90 6.81 -17.30 11.62
C GLY A 90 6.48 -15.94 11.01
N VAL A 91 5.54 -15.86 10.07
CA VAL A 91 5.12 -14.60 9.46
C VAL A 91 4.51 -13.69 10.52
N ILE A 92 4.89 -12.42 10.50
CA ILE A 92 4.34 -11.40 11.40
C ILE A 92 3.31 -10.58 10.62
N LEU A 93 2.07 -10.57 11.08
CA LEU A 93 1.07 -9.60 10.62
C LEU A 93 1.02 -8.43 11.61
N ALA A 94 1.51 -7.28 11.20
CA ALA A 94 1.64 -6.09 12.01
C ALA A 94 0.56 -5.05 11.62
N GLY A 95 -0.34 -4.73 12.54
CA GLY A 95 -1.29 -3.64 12.36
C GLY A 95 -0.60 -2.27 12.46
N VAL A 96 -0.91 -1.36 11.56
CA VAL A 96 -0.44 0.02 11.58
C VAL A 96 -1.59 0.94 11.99
N ASP A 97 -1.62 1.29 13.27
CA ASP A 97 -2.57 2.28 13.79
C ASP A 97 -2.08 3.70 13.48
N SER A 98 -2.71 4.34 12.50
CA SER A 98 -2.45 5.73 12.14
C SER A 98 -3.35 6.74 12.86
N VAL A 99 -4.38 6.28 13.58
CA VAL A 99 -5.37 7.14 14.26
C VAL A 99 -4.90 7.51 15.68
N TYR A 100 -4.67 6.51 16.51
CA TYR A 100 -4.27 6.68 17.91
C TYR A 100 -2.77 6.51 18.16
N CYS A 101 -1.97 6.49 17.11
CA CYS A 101 -0.53 6.35 17.23
C CYS A 101 0.06 7.40 18.19
N PRO A 102 0.78 7.00 19.26
CA PRO A 102 1.40 7.92 20.19
C PRO A 102 2.28 8.95 19.48
N ILE A 103 2.22 10.20 19.92
CA ILE A 103 2.89 11.33 19.25
C ILE A 103 4.40 11.11 19.10
N GLU A 104 5.05 10.51 20.09
CA GLU A 104 6.50 10.25 20.04
C GLU A 104 6.86 9.19 18.98
N LYS A 105 6.01 8.19 18.79
CA LYS A 105 6.17 7.20 17.71
C LYS A 105 5.92 7.84 16.33
N ARG A 106 4.92 8.71 16.25
CA ARG A 106 4.61 9.45 15.02
C ARG A 106 5.73 10.41 14.63
N LYS A 107 6.31 11.16 15.58
CA LYS A 107 7.47 12.03 15.33
C LYS A 107 8.65 11.23 14.77
N LYS A 108 9.00 10.09 15.38
CA LYS A 108 10.06 9.22 14.87
C LYS A 108 9.82 8.75 13.43
N ALA A 109 8.56 8.46 13.06
CA ALA A 109 8.22 8.10 11.69
C ALA A 109 8.41 9.28 10.74
N TRP A 110 7.97 10.48 11.11
CA TRP A 110 8.17 11.69 10.30
C TRP A 110 9.64 12.07 10.18
N ASP A 111 10.42 11.96 11.26
CA ASP A 111 11.88 12.19 11.23
C ASP A 111 12.60 11.24 10.27
N ARG A 112 12.12 9.97 10.18
CA ARG A 112 12.61 9.02 9.20
C ARG A 112 12.21 9.41 7.78
N LEU A 113 10.93 9.73 7.55
CA LEU A 113 10.43 10.14 6.23
C LEU A 113 11.17 11.37 5.70
N SER A 114 11.44 12.36 6.54
CA SER A 114 12.17 13.58 6.14
C SER A 114 13.63 13.33 5.69
N LYS A 115 14.22 12.21 6.09
CA LYS A 115 15.61 11.83 5.75
C LYS A 115 15.68 10.78 4.64
N ASP A 116 14.73 9.85 4.64
CA ASP A 116 14.79 8.65 3.82
C ASP A 116 14.04 8.82 2.48
N LEU A 117 13.11 9.79 2.38
CA LEU A 117 12.38 10.05 1.13
C LEU A 117 13.20 10.87 0.15
N ASP A 118 13.19 10.45 -1.11
CA ASP A 118 13.65 11.29 -2.21
C ASP A 118 12.59 12.35 -2.53
N LEU A 119 12.90 13.61 -2.21
CA LEU A 119 12.01 14.75 -2.41
C LEU A 119 11.66 14.98 -3.89
N SER A 120 12.56 14.60 -4.81
CA SER A 120 12.28 14.72 -6.24
C SER A 120 11.16 13.77 -6.66
N GLN A 121 11.17 12.55 -6.13
CA GLN A 121 10.10 11.57 -6.36
C GLN A 121 8.78 12.01 -5.71
N LEU A 122 8.85 12.60 -4.52
CA LEU A 122 7.67 13.12 -3.84
C LEU A 122 6.99 14.23 -4.66
N ASN A 123 7.77 15.15 -5.25
CA ASN A 123 7.24 16.18 -6.12
C ASN A 123 6.59 15.61 -7.38
N ASN A 124 7.19 14.59 -7.99
CA ASN A 124 6.64 13.93 -9.18
C ASN A 124 5.29 13.24 -8.95
N MET A 125 5.03 12.81 -7.72
CA MET A 125 3.76 12.17 -7.37
C MET A 125 2.70 13.13 -6.80
N THR A 126 3.02 14.42 -6.66
CA THR A 126 2.16 15.40 -5.99
C THR A 126 1.57 16.38 -6.99
N LYS A 127 0.25 16.59 -6.92
CA LYS A 127 -0.48 17.65 -7.61
C LYS A 127 -1.04 18.63 -6.57
N VAL A 128 -0.75 19.92 -6.75
CA VAL A 128 -1.36 20.99 -5.95
C VAL A 128 -2.59 21.52 -6.68
N ILE A 129 -3.68 21.72 -5.97
CA ILE A 129 -4.93 22.29 -6.50
C ILE A 129 -5.41 23.43 -5.60
N PRO A 130 -6.13 24.44 -6.12
CA PRO A 130 -6.79 25.44 -5.31
C PRO A 130 -8.01 24.86 -4.58
N LEU A 131 -8.49 25.60 -3.56
CA LEU A 131 -9.67 25.20 -2.78
C LEU A 131 -10.92 25.04 -3.66
N SER A 132 -11.06 25.85 -4.70
CA SER A 132 -12.19 25.80 -5.65
C SER A 132 -12.32 24.49 -6.42
N GLU A 133 -11.23 23.74 -6.60
CA GLU A 133 -11.23 22.46 -7.35
C GLU A 133 -11.49 21.22 -6.45
N VAL A 134 -11.67 21.39 -5.14
CA VAL A 134 -11.74 20.25 -4.20
C VAL A 134 -12.93 19.33 -4.50
N VAL A 135 -14.11 19.88 -4.78
CA VAL A 135 -15.33 19.08 -5.00
C VAL A 135 -15.21 18.21 -6.24
N ASP A 136 -14.74 18.78 -7.34
CA ASP A 136 -14.55 18.05 -8.60
C ASP A 136 -13.43 17.01 -8.46
N THR A 137 -12.36 17.37 -7.75
CA THR A 137 -11.25 16.45 -7.48
C THR A 137 -11.68 15.30 -6.58
N ALA A 138 -12.50 15.54 -5.56
CA ALA A 138 -13.07 14.48 -4.72
C ALA A 138 -13.95 13.52 -5.55
N THR A 139 -14.77 14.06 -6.44
CA THR A 139 -15.56 13.25 -7.38
C THR A 139 -14.68 12.39 -8.28
N ASN A 140 -13.59 12.94 -8.81
CA ASN A 140 -12.62 12.20 -9.60
C ASN A 140 -11.89 11.11 -8.78
N LEU A 141 -11.57 11.38 -7.51
CA LEU A 141 -10.98 10.41 -6.59
C LEU A 141 -11.93 9.22 -6.38
N MET A 142 -13.20 9.48 -6.08
CA MET A 142 -14.24 8.45 -5.89
C MET A 142 -14.43 7.59 -7.15
N ASN A 143 -14.30 8.19 -8.32
CA ASN A 143 -14.38 7.49 -9.61
C ASN A 143 -13.05 6.82 -10.02
N GLY A 144 -12.02 6.82 -9.14
CA GLY A 144 -10.71 6.23 -9.41
C GLY A 144 -9.92 6.92 -10.54
N LYS A 145 -10.23 8.15 -10.88
CA LYS A 145 -9.56 8.91 -11.96
C LYS A 145 -8.31 9.67 -11.49
N THR A 146 -7.98 9.59 -10.21
CA THR A 146 -6.80 10.23 -9.64
C THR A 146 -5.71 9.23 -9.28
N TYR A 147 -4.48 9.69 -9.19
CA TYR A 147 -3.32 8.92 -8.70
C TYR A 147 -2.33 9.84 -7.99
N GLY A 148 -1.40 9.25 -7.28
CA GLY A 148 -0.41 10.01 -6.51
C GLY A 148 -1.01 10.70 -5.28
N ARG A 149 -0.54 11.90 -4.99
CA ARG A 149 -0.97 12.73 -3.86
C ARG A 149 -1.57 14.04 -4.35
N ILE A 150 -2.70 14.41 -3.80
CA ILE A 150 -3.32 15.71 -4.06
C ILE A 150 -3.17 16.57 -2.80
N ILE A 151 -2.62 17.75 -2.96
CA ILE A 151 -2.51 18.78 -1.93
C ILE A 151 -3.44 19.93 -2.30
N VAL A 152 -4.22 20.39 -1.34
CA VAL A 152 -5.08 21.56 -1.52
C VAL A 152 -4.36 22.77 -0.95
N ASP A 153 -4.10 23.78 -1.80
CA ASP A 153 -3.69 25.09 -1.34
C ASP A 153 -4.94 25.89 -0.95
N VAL A 154 -5.09 26.11 0.34
CA VAL A 154 -6.27 26.82 0.89
C VAL A 154 -6.19 28.35 0.74
N ASN A 155 -5.08 28.86 0.23
CA ASN A 155 -4.88 30.29 0.03
C ASN A 155 -5.12 30.73 -1.42
N THR A 156 -5.45 29.78 -2.32
CA THR A 156 -5.73 30.05 -3.74
C THR A 156 -7.08 29.50 -4.17
#